data_49fd7888509cf9788dc5c11b989e3485
#
_entry.id   49fd7888509cf9788dc5c11b989e3485
#
_cell.length_a   1.000
_cell.length_b   1.000
_cell.length_c   1.000
_cell.angle_alpha   90.00
_cell.angle_beta   90.00
_cell.angle_gamma   90.00
#
_symmetry.space_group_name_H-M   'P 1'
#
loop_
_entity.id
_entity.type
_entity.pdbx_description
1 polymer ?
#
loop_
_entity_poly.entity_id
_entity_poly.type
_entity_poly.pdbx_seq_one_letter_code
_entity_poly.pdbx_strand_id
1 'polypeptide(L)'
;MTLAFAQIEAAAERLKGHIERTPCRHSKTLSHITDAEVWVKFENLQFTASFKERGALNKLLQLNDRNRGVIAASAGNHSQGLAFHGQQLGIPVTIVMPRATPFVKVQQTRDFGAEVVLDGETYEDASARAQALCDERDLIFVHPFNDVDVMAGQGTIAMEMLEDAPDLDILPVPIGGGGLIAGVATAAKHMKPEISVVGVEPASFPSFTARMRGLGPITGGQTIAEGIQVKQVGDLTYAIVRPLIDQVLLVEEPSLERAIALYCNVEKTVCEGAGAASLAALIEHPDTFRGKKVGLILTGGNIDPRLLASVLTRELVREKRLVSLKIVGDDRPGLLATVSQTIAAHGANIIEVAHNRLALDVPAKGAEFDIMIETRDAQHTQEIMDALRAEGYPPRAV
;
A
#
# COMPACT_ATOMS: atom_id res chain seq x y z
N MET A 1 -17.62 22.00 10.41
CA MET A 1 -17.84 20.81 11.27
C MET A 1 -16.48 20.32 11.74
N THR A 2 -16.34 19.94 12.99
CA THR A 2 -15.11 19.37 13.58
C THR A 2 -15.41 17.94 13.99
N LEU A 3 -14.45 17.03 13.89
CA LEU A 3 -14.55 15.67 14.43
C LEU A 3 -14.24 15.72 15.93
N ALA A 4 -15.16 15.28 16.78
CA ALA A 4 -14.96 15.16 18.21
C ALA A 4 -14.69 13.70 18.61
N PHE A 5 -13.93 13.47 19.68
CA PHE A 5 -13.62 12.12 20.17
C PHE A 5 -14.90 11.34 20.55
N ALA A 6 -15.90 11.99 21.14
CA ALA A 6 -17.19 11.37 21.44
C ALA A 6 -17.90 10.75 20.23
N GLN A 7 -17.66 11.26 19.00
CA GLN A 7 -18.18 10.67 17.77
C GLN A 7 -17.43 9.38 17.42
N ILE A 8 -16.13 9.30 17.73
CA ILE A 8 -15.31 8.10 17.53
C ILE A 8 -15.69 7.02 18.56
N GLU A 9 -15.91 7.37 19.82
CA GLU A 9 -16.43 6.45 20.85
C GLU A 9 -17.80 5.88 20.44
N ALA A 10 -18.71 6.74 19.99
CA ALA A 10 -20.01 6.30 19.48
C ALA A 10 -19.88 5.43 18.22
N ALA A 11 -18.87 5.67 17.37
CA ALA A 11 -18.58 4.80 16.23
C ALA A 11 -18.04 3.44 16.70
N ALA A 12 -17.17 3.38 17.70
CA ALA A 12 -16.64 2.13 18.24
C ALA A 12 -17.78 1.23 18.77
N GLU A 13 -18.73 1.81 19.52
CA GLU A 13 -19.90 1.05 20.00
C GLU A 13 -20.80 0.56 18.84
N ARG A 14 -21.01 1.39 17.80
CA ARG A 14 -21.83 0.98 16.63
C ARG A 14 -21.16 -0.12 15.82
N LEU A 15 -19.85 -0.12 15.72
CA LEU A 15 -19.08 -1.09 14.93
C LEU A 15 -18.87 -2.41 15.64
N LYS A 16 -19.06 -2.47 16.93
CA LYS A 16 -18.82 -3.65 17.77
C LYS A 16 -19.64 -4.85 17.31
N GLY A 17 -18.95 -5.94 16.98
CA GLY A 17 -19.55 -7.18 16.47
C GLY A 17 -19.94 -7.16 14.99
N HIS A 18 -19.65 -6.06 14.27
CA HIS A 18 -19.93 -5.91 12.84
C HIS A 18 -18.67 -5.85 11.98
N ILE A 19 -17.52 -5.61 12.59
CA ILE A 19 -16.19 -5.61 11.97
C ILE A 19 -15.26 -6.48 12.79
N GLU A 20 -14.12 -6.87 12.21
CA GLU A 20 -13.07 -7.55 12.95
C GLU A 20 -12.31 -6.55 13.83
N ARG A 21 -12.16 -6.89 15.13
CA ARG A 21 -11.15 -6.26 15.96
C ARG A 21 -9.81 -6.86 15.59
N THR A 22 -9.19 -6.29 14.58
CA THR A 22 -7.94 -6.80 14.02
C THR A 22 -6.82 -6.78 15.06
N PRO A 23 -5.87 -7.74 15.02
CA PRO A 23 -4.79 -7.77 15.99
C PRO A 23 -3.89 -6.54 15.90
N CYS A 24 -3.41 -6.07 17.05
CA CYS A 24 -2.28 -5.16 17.19
C CYS A 24 -1.15 -5.92 17.90
N ARG A 25 -0.03 -6.20 17.21
CA ARG A 25 1.01 -7.11 17.70
C ARG A 25 2.40 -6.49 17.62
N HIS A 26 3.21 -6.76 18.64
CA HIS A 26 4.63 -6.43 18.64
C HIS A 26 5.38 -7.32 17.64
N SER A 27 6.09 -6.70 16.71
CA SER A 27 6.96 -7.37 15.74
C SER A 27 8.42 -7.30 16.16
N LYS A 28 8.96 -8.39 16.71
CA LYS A 28 10.37 -8.45 17.14
C LYS A 28 11.35 -8.27 15.97
N THR A 29 11.02 -8.84 14.81
CA THR A 29 11.90 -8.79 13.64
C THR A 29 11.90 -7.41 12.99
N LEU A 30 10.73 -6.79 12.80
CA LEU A 30 10.68 -5.40 12.30
C LEU A 30 11.34 -4.44 13.29
N SER A 31 11.16 -4.67 14.60
CA SER A 31 11.84 -3.86 15.63
C SER A 31 13.36 -3.92 15.50
N HIS A 32 13.92 -5.11 15.28
CA HIS A 32 15.36 -5.28 15.06
C HIS A 32 15.84 -4.62 13.76
N ILE A 33 15.06 -4.72 12.67
CA ILE A 33 15.42 -4.14 11.37
C ILE A 33 15.42 -2.60 11.42
N THR A 34 14.52 -2.00 12.21
CA THR A 34 14.27 -0.54 12.20
C THR A 34 14.85 0.19 13.41
N ASP A 35 15.51 -0.52 14.35
CA ASP A 35 15.99 0.05 15.63
C ASP A 35 14.90 0.80 16.42
N ALA A 36 13.63 0.32 16.32
CA ALA A 36 12.46 0.85 17.01
C ALA A 36 11.66 -0.29 17.64
N GLU A 37 10.80 -0.04 18.61
CA GLU A 37 9.85 -1.04 19.12
C GLU A 37 8.56 -0.98 18.29
N VAL A 38 8.40 -1.90 17.33
CA VAL A 38 7.35 -1.84 16.31
C VAL A 38 6.13 -2.67 16.69
N TRP A 39 4.98 -2.03 16.73
CA TRP A 39 3.66 -2.64 16.86
C TRP A 39 2.89 -2.47 15.56
N VAL A 40 2.23 -3.52 15.07
CA VAL A 40 1.50 -3.50 13.81
C VAL A 40 0.02 -3.80 14.05
N LYS A 41 -0.84 -2.90 13.60
CA LYS A 41 -2.29 -3.06 13.51
C LYS A 41 -2.66 -3.57 12.12
N PHE A 42 -3.20 -4.79 12.04
CA PHE A 42 -3.41 -5.53 10.79
C PHE A 42 -4.78 -5.27 10.18
N GLU A 43 -5.04 -4.07 9.67
CA GLU A 43 -6.31 -3.73 9.02
C GLU A 43 -6.54 -4.42 7.66
N ASN A 44 -5.50 -5.03 7.09
CA ASN A 44 -5.63 -5.94 5.95
C ASN A 44 -6.36 -7.25 6.29
N LEU A 45 -6.61 -7.54 7.55
CA LEU A 45 -7.39 -8.71 8.01
C LEU A 45 -8.88 -8.42 8.20
N GLN A 46 -9.36 -7.21 7.90
CA GLN A 46 -10.78 -6.97 7.72
C GLN A 46 -11.32 -7.82 6.56
N PHE A 47 -12.62 -8.08 6.49
CA PHE A 47 -13.21 -8.95 5.47
C PHE A 47 -12.92 -8.49 4.04
N THR A 48 -13.05 -7.17 3.77
CA THR A 48 -12.69 -6.58 2.46
C THR A 48 -11.21 -6.20 2.38
N ALA A 49 -10.38 -6.77 3.25
CA ALA A 49 -8.95 -6.59 3.34
C ALA A 49 -8.48 -5.13 3.48
N SER A 50 -9.26 -4.25 4.11
CA SER A 50 -8.84 -2.87 4.39
C SER A 50 -9.63 -2.19 5.52
N PHE A 51 -9.00 -1.20 6.15
CA PHE A 51 -9.60 -0.35 7.19
C PHE A 51 -10.86 0.40 6.74
N LYS A 52 -11.11 0.50 5.44
CA LYS A 52 -12.22 1.26 4.88
C LYS A 52 -13.58 0.77 5.34
N GLU A 53 -13.68 -0.48 5.74
CA GLU A 53 -14.89 -1.05 6.32
C GLU A 53 -15.42 -0.25 7.49
N ARG A 54 -14.53 0.18 8.39
CA ARG A 54 -14.90 0.91 9.63
C ARG A 54 -15.70 2.16 9.32
N GLY A 55 -15.16 3.03 8.47
CA GLY A 55 -15.82 4.28 8.10
C GLY A 55 -17.06 4.08 7.22
N ALA A 56 -17.00 3.14 6.28
CA ALA A 56 -18.15 2.82 5.42
C ALA A 56 -19.33 2.31 6.26
N LEU A 57 -19.10 1.32 7.11
CA LEU A 57 -20.14 0.78 7.98
C LEU A 57 -20.67 1.82 8.96
N ASN A 58 -19.77 2.59 9.62
CA ASN A 58 -20.22 3.64 10.56
C ASN A 58 -21.14 4.66 9.90
N LYS A 59 -20.87 5.00 8.63
CA LYS A 59 -21.76 5.88 7.84
C LYS A 59 -23.09 5.23 7.55
N LEU A 60 -23.08 3.99 7.06
CA LEU A 60 -24.30 3.25 6.70
C LEU A 60 -25.25 3.03 7.90
N LEU A 61 -24.69 2.75 9.08
CA LEU A 61 -25.47 2.54 10.30
C LEU A 61 -26.20 3.81 10.80
N GLN A 62 -25.74 4.99 10.38
CA GLN A 62 -26.30 6.29 10.77
C GLN A 62 -27.30 6.87 9.74
N LEU A 63 -27.60 6.14 8.66
CA LEU A 63 -28.58 6.60 7.69
C LEU A 63 -29.99 6.58 8.26
N ASN A 64 -30.68 7.73 8.19
CA ASN A 64 -32.06 7.88 8.61
C ASN A 64 -33.04 7.14 7.69
N ASP A 65 -32.75 7.09 6.38
CA ASP A 65 -33.52 6.39 5.37
C ASP A 65 -32.60 5.49 4.53
N ARG A 66 -32.63 4.21 4.82
CA ARG A 66 -31.82 3.19 4.13
C ARG A 66 -32.39 2.82 2.74
N ASN A 67 -33.67 3.09 2.48
CA ASN A 67 -34.29 2.77 1.22
C ASN A 67 -33.86 3.69 0.07
N ARG A 68 -33.39 4.89 0.39
CA ARG A 68 -32.85 5.82 -0.60
C ARG A 68 -31.62 5.23 -1.32
N GLY A 69 -30.88 4.36 -0.64
CA GLY A 69 -29.61 3.85 -1.16
C GLY A 69 -28.48 4.87 -1.07
N VAL A 70 -27.28 4.39 -1.36
CA VAL A 70 -26.05 5.22 -1.29
C VAL A 70 -25.28 5.17 -2.59
N ILE A 71 -24.47 6.21 -2.84
CA ILE A 71 -23.58 6.29 -3.99
C ILE A 71 -22.19 6.77 -3.57
N ALA A 72 -21.15 6.24 -4.23
CA ALA A 72 -19.79 6.71 -4.07
C ALA A 72 -19.02 6.65 -5.40
N ALA A 73 -17.98 7.48 -5.53
CA ALA A 73 -16.96 7.35 -6.57
C ALA A 73 -15.73 6.69 -5.96
N SER A 74 -15.41 5.47 -6.39
CA SER A 74 -14.21 4.75 -5.93
C SER A 74 -13.99 3.48 -6.76
N ALA A 75 -12.75 3.20 -7.14
CA ALA A 75 -12.34 1.96 -7.79
C ALA A 75 -11.47 1.06 -6.89
N GLY A 76 -11.50 1.27 -5.56
CA GLY A 76 -10.63 0.57 -4.60
C GLY A 76 -11.34 0.20 -3.30
N ASN A 77 -10.61 0.22 -2.19
CA ASN A 77 -11.05 -0.26 -0.88
C ASN A 77 -12.36 0.36 -0.37
N HIS A 78 -12.63 1.64 -0.68
CA HIS A 78 -13.87 2.28 -0.25
C HIS A 78 -15.11 1.70 -0.95
N SER A 79 -15.03 1.42 -2.26
CA SER A 79 -16.14 0.80 -2.99
C SER A 79 -16.45 -0.60 -2.46
N GLN A 80 -15.41 -1.39 -2.14
CA GLN A 80 -15.59 -2.74 -1.60
C GLN A 80 -16.21 -2.72 -0.20
N GLY A 81 -15.69 -1.88 0.71
CA GLY A 81 -16.25 -1.76 2.06
C GLY A 81 -17.70 -1.25 2.06
N LEU A 82 -18.01 -0.27 1.18
CA LEU A 82 -19.37 0.25 1.07
C LEU A 82 -20.34 -0.78 0.47
N ALA A 83 -19.93 -1.49 -0.60
CA ALA A 83 -20.72 -2.51 -1.26
C ALA A 83 -21.01 -3.68 -0.32
N PHE A 84 -19.98 -4.22 0.34
CA PHE A 84 -20.11 -5.33 1.27
C PHE A 84 -21.07 -5.01 2.43
N HIS A 85 -20.86 -3.92 3.14
CA HIS A 85 -21.73 -3.57 4.27
C HIS A 85 -23.10 -3.11 3.83
N GLY A 86 -23.24 -2.48 2.64
CA GLY A 86 -24.54 -2.16 2.05
C GLY A 86 -25.37 -3.44 1.80
N GLN A 87 -24.75 -4.48 1.23
CA GLN A 87 -25.39 -5.78 1.02
C GLN A 87 -25.84 -6.40 2.35
N GLN A 88 -24.97 -6.42 3.37
CA GLN A 88 -25.30 -6.96 4.69
C GLN A 88 -26.46 -6.22 5.37
N LEU A 89 -26.60 -4.94 5.14
CA LEU A 89 -27.65 -4.09 5.73
C LEU A 89 -28.90 -3.94 4.85
N GLY A 90 -28.92 -4.55 3.65
CA GLY A 90 -29.99 -4.41 2.68
C GLY A 90 -30.13 -3.00 2.09
N ILE A 91 -29.04 -2.23 2.06
CA ILE A 91 -28.98 -0.88 1.51
C ILE A 91 -28.51 -0.94 0.07
N PRO A 92 -29.26 -0.42 -0.92
CA PRO A 92 -28.79 -0.34 -2.30
C PRO A 92 -27.54 0.52 -2.42
N VAL A 93 -26.51 -0.01 -3.10
CA VAL A 93 -25.22 0.69 -3.29
C VAL A 93 -24.96 0.86 -4.78
N THR A 94 -24.69 2.10 -5.19
CA THR A 94 -24.21 2.44 -6.53
C THR A 94 -22.76 2.92 -6.44
N ILE A 95 -21.87 2.35 -7.24
CA ILE A 95 -20.46 2.75 -7.31
C ILE A 95 -20.12 3.25 -8.71
N VAL A 96 -19.59 4.45 -8.82
CA VAL A 96 -19.10 5.01 -10.09
C VAL A 96 -17.59 4.85 -10.15
N MET A 97 -17.10 4.29 -11.26
CA MET A 97 -15.67 4.06 -11.52
C MET A 97 -15.29 4.61 -12.89
N PRO A 98 -14.04 5.05 -13.10
CA PRO A 98 -13.52 5.35 -14.43
C PRO A 98 -13.65 4.15 -15.38
N ARG A 99 -13.85 4.42 -16.68
CA ARG A 99 -14.03 3.36 -17.71
C ARG A 99 -12.82 2.44 -17.83
N ALA A 100 -11.62 2.95 -17.57
CA ALA A 100 -10.37 2.18 -17.59
C ALA A 100 -10.11 1.35 -16.33
N THR A 101 -11.05 1.29 -15.38
CA THR A 101 -10.88 0.49 -14.15
C THR A 101 -10.70 -0.99 -14.48
N PRO A 102 -9.68 -1.68 -13.92
CA PRO A 102 -9.44 -3.09 -14.17
C PRO A 102 -10.68 -3.94 -13.87
N PHE A 103 -10.97 -4.89 -14.78
CA PHE A 103 -12.17 -5.75 -14.69
C PHE A 103 -12.29 -6.47 -13.34
N VAL A 104 -11.17 -6.90 -12.75
CA VAL A 104 -11.16 -7.59 -11.45
C VAL A 104 -11.75 -6.71 -10.35
N LYS A 105 -11.38 -5.42 -10.30
CA LYS A 105 -11.93 -4.46 -9.30
C LYS A 105 -13.42 -4.20 -9.50
N VAL A 106 -13.84 -4.08 -10.77
CA VAL A 106 -15.27 -3.94 -11.13
C VAL A 106 -16.05 -5.16 -10.68
N GLN A 107 -15.55 -6.36 -11.00
CA GLN A 107 -16.23 -7.62 -10.69
C GLN A 107 -16.31 -7.84 -9.17
N GLN A 108 -15.24 -7.65 -8.43
CA GLN A 108 -15.26 -7.76 -6.97
C GLN A 108 -16.31 -6.85 -6.31
N THR A 109 -16.45 -5.61 -6.81
CA THR A 109 -17.46 -4.68 -6.29
C THR A 109 -18.89 -5.15 -6.62
N ARG A 110 -19.11 -5.72 -7.81
CA ARG A 110 -20.38 -6.33 -8.20
C ARG A 110 -20.73 -7.58 -7.39
N ASP A 111 -19.73 -8.40 -7.09
CA ASP A 111 -19.90 -9.62 -6.29
C ASP A 111 -20.37 -9.30 -4.86
N PHE A 112 -20.05 -8.09 -4.35
CA PHE A 112 -20.60 -7.54 -3.11
C PHE A 112 -21.98 -6.88 -3.31
N GLY A 113 -22.65 -7.07 -4.45
CA GLY A 113 -24.02 -6.67 -4.67
C GLY A 113 -24.23 -5.20 -5.09
N ALA A 114 -23.18 -4.45 -5.37
CA ALA A 114 -23.32 -3.06 -5.81
C ALA A 114 -23.61 -2.94 -7.31
N GLU A 115 -24.45 -1.96 -7.68
CA GLU A 115 -24.53 -1.46 -9.05
C GLU A 115 -23.23 -0.72 -9.39
N VAL A 116 -22.51 -1.15 -10.44
CA VAL A 116 -21.31 -0.46 -10.89
C VAL A 116 -21.57 0.26 -12.20
N VAL A 117 -21.41 1.58 -12.18
CA VAL A 117 -21.48 2.48 -13.33
C VAL A 117 -20.04 2.83 -13.75
N LEU A 118 -19.70 2.51 -15.01
CA LEU A 118 -18.41 2.89 -15.58
C LEU A 118 -18.58 4.17 -16.39
N ASP A 119 -18.01 5.29 -15.89
CA ASP A 119 -18.11 6.58 -16.56
C ASP A 119 -16.92 7.49 -16.29
N GLY A 120 -16.57 8.32 -17.28
CA GLY A 120 -15.40 9.19 -17.24
C GLY A 120 -14.06 8.47 -17.46
N GLU A 121 -13.02 9.26 -17.65
CA GLU A 121 -11.64 8.76 -17.84
C GLU A 121 -10.81 8.86 -16.56
N THR A 122 -11.15 9.81 -15.68
CA THR A 122 -10.45 10.10 -14.45
C THR A 122 -11.33 9.85 -13.23
N TYR A 123 -10.70 9.84 -12.04
CA TYR A 123 -11.45 9.81 -10.77
C TYR A 123 -12.36 11.03 -10.61
N GLU A 124 -11.90 12.18 -11.04
CA GLU A 124 -12.65 13.44 -10.98
C GLU A 124 -13.91 13.37 -11.85
N ASP A 125 -13.83 12.79 -13.05
CA ASP A 125 -14.99 12.59 -13.93
C ASP A 125 -16.00 11.61 -13.28
N ALA A 126 -15.51 10.48 -12.76
CA ALA A 126 -16.35 9.52 -12.08
C ALA A 126 -17.02 10.13 -10.83
N SER A 127 -16.32 10.98 -10.10
CA SER A 127 -16.86 11.70 -8.94
C SER A 127 -17.95 12.70 -9.34
N ALA A 128 -17.73 13.46 -10.41
CA ALA A 128 -18.74 14.39 -10.95
C ALA A 128 -20.00 13.61 -11.42
N ARG A 129 -19.82 12.45 -12.09
CA ARG A 129 -20.93 11.59 -12.49
C ARG A 129 -21.68 11.00 -11.28
N ALA A 130 -20.92 10.59 -10.25
CA ALA A 130 -21.54 10.10 -9.02
C ALA A 130 -22.40 11.18 -8.33
N GLN A 131 -21.93 12.43 -8.32
CA GLN A 131 -22.70 13.54 -7.78
C GLN A 131 -23.97 13.80 -8.61
N ALA A 132 -23.89 13.79 -9.95
CA ALA A 132 -25.04 13.94 -10.80
C ALA A 132 -26.09 12.82 -10.58
N LEU A 133 -25.63 11.56 -10.50
CA LEU A 133 -26.52 10.43 -10.20
C LEU A 133 -27.12 10.50 -8.80
N CYS A 134 -26.38 11.02 -7.82
CA CYS A 134 -26.85 11.27 -6.47
C CYS A 134 -28.11 12.16 -6.49
N ASP A 135 -28.03 13.28 -7.25
CA ASP A 135 -29.12 14.24 -7.37
C ASP A 135 -30.27 13.67 -8.24
N GLU A 136 -29.96 13.00 -9.36
CA GLU A 136 -30.95 12.41 -10.28
C GLU A 136 -31.81 11.32 -9.62
N ARG A 137 -31.21 10.50 -8.74
CA ARG A 137 -31.83 9.30 -8.15
C ARG A 137 -32.16 9.48 -6.67
N ASP A 138 -31.97 10.67 -6.10
CA ASP A 138 -32.16 10.99 -4.67
C ASP A 138 -31.36 10.04 -3.75
N LEU A 139 -30.12 9.70 -4.11
CA LEU A 139 -29.23 8.84 -3.34
C LEU A 139 -28.50 9.65 -2.26
N ILE A 140 -27.84 8.95 -1.31
CA ILE A 140 -26.98 9.56 -0.30
C ILE A 140 -25.52 9.38 -0.74
N PHE A 141 -24.81 10.50 -0.95
CA PHE A 141 -23.40 10.45 -1.32
C PHE A 141 -22.53 10.08 -0.11
N VAL A 142 -21.71 9.03 -0.22
CA VAL A 142 -20.77 8.61 0.81
C VAL A 142 -19.34 8.91 0.35
N HIS A 143 -18.79 10.00 0.90
CA HIS A 143 -17.45 10.45 0.51
C HIS A 143 -16.37 9.54 1.11
N PRO A 144 -15.34 9.10 0.34
CA PRO A 144 -14.34 8.12 0.79
C PRO A 144 -13.44 8.59 1.95
N PHE A 145 -13.40 9.89 2.27
CA PHE A 145 -12.58 10.47 3.33
C PHE A 145 -13.07 11.80 3.88
N ASN A 146 -13.76 12.64 3.10
CA ASN A 146 -14.17 14.00 3.52
C ASN A 146 -15.57 14.00 4.13
N ASP A 147 -15.82 13.08 5.06
CA ASP A 147 -17.09 12.86 5.77
C ASP A 147 -16.78 12.53 7.24
N VAL A 148 -17.43 13.27 8.16
CA VAL A 148 -17.17 13.15 9.62
C VAL A 148 -17.51 11.76 10.14
N ASP A 149 -18.59 11.14 9.65
CA ASP A 149 -18.98 9.80 10.08
C ASP A 149 -18.01 8.74 9.59
N VAL A 150 -17.49 8.92 8.36
CA VAL A 150 -16.41 8.05 7.81
C VAL A 150 -15.14 8.21 8.63
N MET A 151 -14.70 9.45 8.91
CA MET A 151 -13.53 9.71 9.74
C MET A 151 -13.68 9.14 11.17
N ALA A 152 -14.86 9.25 11.76
CA ALA A 152 -15.13 8.71 13.09
C ALA A 152 -14.93 7.18 13.14
N GLY A 153 -15.41 6.45 12.13
CA GLY A 153 -15.16 5.02 12.00
C GLY A 153 -13.67 4.70 11.92
N GLN A 154 -12.90 5.47 11.16
CA GLN A 154 -11.44 5.26 11.03
C GLN A 154 -10.68 5.52 12.34
N GLY A 155 -11.17 6.46 13.16
CA GLY A 155 -10.57 6.79 14.45
C GLY A 155 -10.59 5.65 15.46
N THR A 156 -11.51 4.69 15.32
CA THR A 156 -11.58 3.51 16.19
C THR A 156 -10.31 2.63 16.13
N ILE A 157 -9.53 2.74 15.05
CA ILE A 157 -8.22 2.06 14.93
C ILE A 157 -7.27 2.52 16.03
N ALA A 158 -7.15 3.84 16.26
CA ALA A 158 -6.26 4.37 17.28
C ALA A 158 -6.73 4.02 18.69
N MET A 159 -8.05 3.96 18.93
CA MET A 159 -8.58 3.48 20.21
C MET A 159 -8.11 2.07 20.50
N GLU A 160 -8.33 1.13 19.55
CA GLU A 160 -7.90 -0.25 19.70
C GLU A 160 -6.38 -0.38 19.84
N MET A 161 -5.60 0.41 19.09
CA MET A 161 -4.14 0.39 19.19
C MET A 161 -3.64 0.84 20.57
N LEU A 162 -4.20 1.91 21.13
CA LEU A 162 -3.80 2.43 22.43
C LEU A 162 -4.35 1.60 23.60
N GLU A 163 -5.40 0.82 23.40
CA GLU A 163 -5.83 -0.22 24.34
C GLU A 163 -4.84 -1.40 24.36
N ASP A 164 -4.39 -1.87 23.19
CA ASP A 164 -3.49 -3.02 23.03
C ASP A 164 -2.02 -2.65 23.35
N ALA A 165 -1.60 -1.42 23.09
CA ALA A 165 -0.26 -0.88 23.28
C ALA A 165 -0.29 0.57 23.80
N PRO A 166 -0.59 0.79 25.10
CA PRO A 166 -0.79 2.13 25.66
C PRO A 166 0.49 2.99 25.68
N ASP A 167 1.64 2.35 25.59
CA ASP A 167 2.94 3.02 25.68
C ASP A 167 3.47 3.54 24.33
N LEU A 168 2.71 3.45 23.23
CA LEU A 168 3.15 3.95 21.93
C LEU A 168 3.55 5.42 21.99
N ASP A 169 4.73 5.74 21.44
CA ASP A 169 5.27 7.09 21.38
C ASP A 169 4.84 7.83 20.11
N ILE A 170 4.69 7.09 18.99
CA ILE A 170 4.51 7.69 17.67
C ILE A 170 3.70 6.80 16.73
N LEU A 171 2.82 7.44 15.95
CA LEU A 171 1.99 6.83 14.92
C LEU A 171 2.29 7.45 13.55
N PRO A 172 3.05 6.82 12.66
CA PRO A 172 3.11 7.19 11.25
C PRO A 172 1.84 6.70 10.55
N VAL A 173 1.08 7.62 9.96
CA VAL A 173 -0.23 7.34 9.37
C VAL A 173 -0.26 7.75 7.90
N PRO A 174 -0.62 6.85 6.96
CA PRO A 174 -0.71 7.19 5.54
C PRO A 174 -1.74 8.29 5.26
N ILE A 175 -1.38 9.23 4.40
CA ILE A 175 -2.26 10.30 3.93
C ILE A 175 -2.53 10.15 2.43
N GLY A 176 -3.79 9.85 2.09
CA GLY A 176 -4.34 10.15 0.77
C GLY A 176 -5.25 11.37 0.89
N GLY A 177 -6.58 11.17 0.92
CA GLY A 177 -7.54 12.25 1.17
C GLY A 177 -7.62 12.75 2.62
N GLY A 178 -6.92 12.11 3.57
CA GLY A 178 -6.79 12.52 4.96
C GLY A 178 -7.83 11.93 5.93
N GLY A 179 -8.75 11.06 5.47
CA GLY A 179 -9.81 10.52 6.34
C GLY A 179 -9.29 9.61 7.46
N LEU A 180 -8.31 8.75 7.18
CA LEU A 180 -7.70 7.88 8.17
C LEU A 180 -7.00 8.69 9.26
N ILE A 181 -6.06 9.54 8.85
CA ILE A 181 -5.26 10.32 9.80
C ILE A 181 -6.12 11.32 10.60
N ALA A 182 -7.23 11.83 10.01
CA ALA A 182 -8.16 12.69 10.76
C ALA A 182 -8.80 11.94 11.94
N GLY A 183 -9.28 10.71 11.70
CA GLY A 183 -9.83 9.87 12.76
C GLY A 183 -8.77 9.46 13.78
N VAL A 184 -7.65 8.90 13.29
CA VAL A 184 -6.54 8.40 14.12
C VAL A 184 -5.95 9.51 14.99
N ALA A 185 -5.61 10.68 14.42
CA ALA A 185 -5.02 11.78 15.17
C ALA A 185 -5.98 12.34 16.21
N THR A 186 -7.29 12.46 15.88
CA THR A 186 -8.29 12.93 16.85
C THR A 186 -8.39 11.98 18.03
N ALA A 187 -8.48 10.67 17.79
CA ALA A 187 -8.56 9.69 18.88
C ALA A 187 -7.24 9.62 19.67
N ALA A 188 -6.10 9.52 18.99
CA ALA A 188 -4.81 9.39 19.64
C ALA A 188 -4.45 10.59 20.51
N LYS A 189 -4.61 11.80 20.01
CA LYS A 189 -4.32 13.03 20.78
C LYS A 189 -5.31 13.26 21.94
N HIS A 190 -6.52 12.72 21.85
CA HIS A 190 -7.46 12.76 22.98
C HIS A 190 -7.08 11.76 24.08
N MET A 191 -6.78 10.51 23.72
CA MET A 191 -6.45 9.44 24.67
C MET A 191 -5.04 9.58 25.26
N LYS A 192 -4.10 10.09 24.46
CA LYS A 192 -2.69 10.26 24.83
C LYS A 192 -2.16 11.56 24.20
N PRO A 193 -2.35 12.74 24.85
CA PRO A 193 -1.99 14.03 24.27
C PRO A 193 -0.53 14.18 23.82
N GLU A 194 0.39 13.47 24.47
CA GLU A 194 1.82 13.48 24.20
C GLU A 194 2.23 12.59 23.01
N ILE A 195 1.36 11.69 22.53
CA ILE A 195 1.70 10.82 21.41
C ILE A 195 1.98 11.64 20.15
N SER A 196 3.06 11.34 19.46
CA SER A 196 3.36 11.97 18.17
C SER A 196 2.54 11.33 17.05
N VAL A 197 1.92 12.15 16.19
CA VAL A 197 1.25 11.68 14.99
C VAL A 197 1.92 12.29 13.77
N VAL A 198 2.42 11.43 12.89
CA VAL A 198 3.19 11.82 11.71
C VAL A 198 2.44 11.37 10.46
N GLY A 199 2.19 12.30 9.54
CA GLY A 199 1.63 11.97 8.23
C GLY A 199 2.66 11.30 7.33
N VAL A 200 2.24 10.38 6.48
CA VAL A 200 3.11 9.74 5.47
C VAL A 200 2.44 9.85 4.10
N GLU A 201 3.16 10.41 3.13
CA GLU A 201 2.71 10.54 1.74
C GLU A 201 3.75 9.92 0.78
N PRO A 202 3.32 9.34 -0.37
CA PRO A 202 4.26 9.00 -1.43
C PRO A 202 4.86 10.30 -2.01
N ALA A 203 6.15 10.31 -2.28
CA ALA A 203 6.85 11.49 -2.81
C ALA A 203 6.26 11.97 -4.15
N SER A 204 5.67 11.07 -4.93
CA SER A 204 4.95 11.38 -6.18
C SER A 204 3.57 12.03 -5.97
N PHE A 205 2.96 11.91 -4.77
CA PHE A 205 1.65 12.49 -4.42
C PHE A 205 1.66 13.18 -3.06
N PRO A 206 2.48 14.23 -2.85
CA PRO A 206 2.58 14.94 -1.58
C PRO A 206 1.47 15.99 -1.42
N SER A 207 0.20 15.59 -1.51
CA SER A 207 -0.94 16.50 -1.62
C SER A 207 -1.24 17.27 -0.34
N PHE A 208 -1.06 16.66 0.83
CA PHE A 208 -1.19 17.36 2.11
C PHE A 208 -0.02 18.35 2.29
N THR A 209 1.20 17.92 1.99
CA THR A 209 2.40 18.76 2.02
C THR A 209 2.27 19.95 1.05
N ALA A 210 1.78 19.73 -0.15
CA ALA A 210 1.52 20.80 -1.12
C ALA A 210 0.52 21.82 -0.58
N ARG A 211 -0.59 21.35 -0.02
CA ARG A 211 -1.59 22.22 0.60
C ARG A 211 -1.03 23.01 1.78
N MET A 212 -0.20 22.40 2.64
CA MET A 212 0.49 23.10 3.73
C MET A 212 1.36 24.26 3.22
N ARG A 213 1.93 24.12 2.02
CA ARG A 213 2.76 25.13 1.36
C ARG A 213 1.96 26.14 0.52
N GLY A 214 0.62 26.03 0.50
CA GLY A 214 -0.24 26.89 -0.32
C GLY A 214 -0.16 26.59 -1.81
N LEU A 215 0.29 25.40 -2.19
CA LEU A 215 0.32 24.92 -3.58
C LEU A 215 -1.04 24.32 -3.97
N GLY A 216 -1.32 24.32 -5.28
CA GLY A 216 -2.53 23.68 -5.84
C GLY A 216 -2.48 22.15 -5.84
N PRO A 217 -3.51 21.51 -6.44
CA PRO A 217 -3.56 20.06 -6.58
C PRO A 217 -2.32 19.49 -7.28
N ILE A 218 -1.90 18.31 -6.86
CA ILE A 218 -0.74 17.62 -7.43
C ILE A 218 -1.12 17.01 -8.78
N THR A 219 -0.27 17.22 -9.77
CA THR A 219 -0.42 16.57 -11.10
C THR A 219 0.17 15.16 -11.12
N GLY A 220 0.99 14.82 -10.15
CA GLY A 220 1.47 13.48 -9.81
C GLY A 220 2.09 12.63 -10.91
N GLY A 221 2.71 11.53 -10.49
CA GLY A 221 3.24 10.48 -11.35
C GLY A 221 2.47 9.17 -11.16
N GLN A 222 3.20 8.06 -11.16
CA GLN A 222 2.72 6.74 -10.78
C GLN A 222 3.24 6.40 -9.38
N THR A 223 2.44 5.64 -8.63
CA THR A 223 2.85 5.04 -7.35
C THR A 223 2.18 3.69 -7.17
N ILE A 224 2.89 2.74 -6.54
CA ILE A 224 2.29 1.47 -6.10
C ILE A 224 1.33 1.66 -4.91
N ALA A 225 1.37 2.82 -4.25
CA ALA A 225 0.49 3.18 -3.14
C ALA A 225 -0.84 3.77 -3.63
N GLU A 226 -1.55 3.05 -4.52
CA GLU A 226 -2.79 3.51 -5.18
C GLU A 226 -3.85 4.02 -4.18
N GLY A 227 -3.96 3.41 -3.00
CA GLY A 227 -4.94 3.80 -1.97
C GLY A 227 -4.73 5.19 -1.38
N ILE A 228 -3.53 5.77 -1.56
CA ILE A 228 -3.18 7.13 -1.14
C ILE A 228 -2.73 8.02 -2.30
N GLN A 229 -2.96 7.58 -3.53
CA GLN A 229 -2.73 8.36 -4.76
C GLN A 229 -3.84 9.39 -4.94
N VAL A 230 -3.80 10.47 -4.17
CA VAL A 230 -4.83 11.51 -4.17
C VAL A 230 -4.22 12.85 -4.55
N LYS A 231 -4.79 13.54 -5.55
CA LYS A 231 -4.28 14.84 -6.03
C LYS A 231 -4.56 15.99 -5.08
N GLN A 232 -5.62 15.88 -4.27
CA GLN A 232 -6.04 16.93 -3.35
C GLN A 232 -6.68 16.33 -2.11
N VAL A 233 -6.21 16.74 -0.93
CA VAL A 233 -6.82 16.38 0.36
C VAL A 233 -8.16 17.06 0.55
N GLY A 234 -9.04 16.45 1.34
CA GLY A 234 -10.34 17.03 1.67
C GLY A 234 -10.22 18.30 2.52
N ASP A 235 -11.19 19.22 2.37
CA ASP A 235 -11.18 20.45 3.15
C ASP A 235 -11.41 20.20 4.65
N LEU A 236 -12.36 19.32 4.98
CA LEU A 236 -12.63 18.95 6.36
C LEU A 236 -11.46 18.19 6.96
N THR A 237 -10.93 17.20 6.23
CA THR A 237 -9.78 16.40 6.70
C THR A 237 -8.56 17.27 6.96
N TYR A 238 -8.24 18.19 6.03
CA TYR A 238 -7.13 19.12 6.22
C TYR A 238 -7.28 20.00 7.45
N ALA A 239 -8.48 20.59 7.64
CA ALA A 239 -8.76 21.46 8.78
C ALA A 239 -8.63 20.74 10.12
N ILE A 240 -9.02 19.44 10.17
CA ILE A 240 -8.91 18.61 11.37
C ILE A 240 -7.46 18.17 11.60
N VAL A 241 -6.78 17.69 10.58
CA VAL A 241 -5.46 17.07 10.68
C VAL A 241 -4.36 18.09 10.97
N ARG A 242 -4.38 19.24 10.29
CA ARG A 242 -3.29 20.23 10.32
C ARG A 242 -2.85 20.63 11.74
N PRO A 243 -3.73 20.87 12.73
CA PRO A 243 -3.33 21.20 14.10
C PRO A 243 -2.93 20.00 14.96
N LEU A 244 -3.17 18.76 14.51
CA LEU A 244 -2.99 17.52 15.30
C LEU A 244 -1.73 16.76 14.96
N ILE A 245 -1.10 17.04 13.80
CA ILE A 245 0.09 16.32 13.36
C ILE A 245 1.35 17.15 13.58
N ASP A 246 2.45 16.45 13.87
CA ASP A 246 3.73 17.08 14.14
C ASP A 246 4.49 17.39 12.83
N GLN A 247 4.45 16.46 11.88
CA GLN A 247 5.11 16.58 10.56
C GLN A 247 4.47 15.67 9.52
N VAL A 248 4.88 15.83 8.27
CA VAL A 248 4.59 14.91 7.16
C VAL A 248 5.89 14.44 6.55
N LEU A 249 6.06 13.12 6.44
CA LEU A 249 7.20 12.47 5.80
C LEU A 249 6.79 12.00 4.40
N LEU A 250 7.71 12.13 3.46
CA LEU A 250 7.56 11.62 2.10
C LEU A 250 8.32 10.31 1.99
N VAL A 251 7.77 9.35 1.25
CA VAL A 251 8.39 8.05 0.99
C VAL A 251 8.48 7.77 -0.50
N GLU A 252 9.62 7.23 -0.90
CA GLU A 252 9.89 6.87 -2.29
C GLU A 252 9.41 5.46 -2.63
N GLU A 253 9.20 5.17 -3.92
CA GLU A 253 8.74 3.86 -4.41
C GLU A 253 9.61 2.68 -3.93
N PRO A 254 10.97 2.76 -3.93
CA PRO A 254 11.80 1.67 -3.43
C PRO A 254 11.54 1.32 -1.96
N SER A 255 11.24 2.32 -1.11
CA SER A 255 10.92 2.09 0.31
C SER A 255 9.55 1.45 0.49
N LEU A 256 8.57 1.80 -0.35
CA LEU A 256 7.27 1.15 -0.41
C LEU A 256 7.39 -0.33 -0.84
N GLU A 257 8.15 -0.60 -1.90
CA GLU A 257 8.40 -1.98 -2.38
C GLU A 257 9.07 -2.83 -1.29
N ARG A 258 10.10 -2.29 -0.63
CA ARG A 258 10.79 -2.97 0.47
C ARG A 258 9.87 -3.24 1.66
N ALA A 259 9.00 -2.29 2.02
CA ALA A 259 8.04 -2.46 3.10
C ALA A 259 7.01 -3.56 2.80
N ILE A 260 6.50 -3.65 1.55
CA ILE A 260 5.63 -4.75 1.09
C ILE A 260 6.35 -6.10 1.25
N ALA A 261 7.59 -6.19 0.78
CA ALA A 261 8.38 -7.42 0.88
C ALA A 261 8.64 -7.82 2.34
N LEU A 262 8.92 -6.85 3.23
CA LEU A 262 9.08 -7.11 4.67
C LEU A 262 7.79 -7.62 5.31
N TYR A 263 6.63 -7.04 5.03
CA TYR A 263 5.36 -7.58 5.53
C TYR A 263 5.13 -9.02 5.06
N CYS A 264 5.42 -9.32 3.80
CA CYS A 264 5.30 -10.67 3.27
C CYS A 264 6.30 -11.64 3.94
N ASN A 265 7.58 -11.25 4.07
CA ASN A 265 8.65 -12.12 4.55
C ASN A 265 8.70 -12.25 6.07
N VAL A 266 8.35 -11.20 6.82
CA VAL A 266 8.43 -11.16 8.29
C VAL A 266 7.08 -11.47 8.92
N GLU A 267 6.05 -10.71 8.56
CA GLU A 267 4.71 -10.84 9.17
C GLU A 267 3.84 -11.91 8.49
N LYS A 268 4.33 -12.51 7.38
CA LYS A 268 3.63 -13.56 6.61
C LYS A 268 2.23 -13.12 6.16
N THR A 269 2.10 -11.86 5.79
CA THR A 269 0.83 -11.26 5.37
C THR A 269 0.96 -10.46 4.08
N VAL A 270 -0.13 -10.35 3.33
CA VAL A 270 -0.18 -9.57 2.10
C VAL A 270 -0.50 -8.12 2.43
N CYS A 271 0.25 -7.21 1.80
CA CYS A 271 0.13 -5.77 1.97
C CYS A 271 0.09 -5.06 0.62
N GLU A 272 -0.80 -4.10 0.46
CA GLU A 272 -0.79 -3.16 -0.68
C GLU A 272 0.15 -1.98 -0.44
N GLY A 273 0.52 -1.23 -1.48
CA GLY A 273 1.45 -0.10 -1.36
C GLY A 273 1.03 0.95 -0.33
N ALA A 274 -0.26 1.30 -0.29
CA ALA A 274 -0.79 2.23 0.71
C ALA A 274 -0.68 1.67 2.14
N GLY A 275 -0.89 0.35 2.30
CA GLY A 275 -0.75 -0.35 3.58
C GLY A 275 0.69 -0.42 4.08
N ALA A 276 1.65 -0.35 3.16
CA ALA A 276 3.07 -0.39 3.46
C ALA A 276 3.67 0.97 3.84
N ALA A 277 2.99 2.08 3.58
CA ALA A 277 3.56 3.43 3.67
C ALA A 277 4.08 3.78 5.07
N SER A 278 3.40 3.34 6.14
CA SER A 278 3.88 3.57 7.51
C SER A 278 5.23 2.88 7.77
N LEU A 279 5.42 1.64 7.34
CA LEU A 279 6.69 0.92 7.47
C LEU A 279 7.77 1.50 6.55
N ALA A 280 7.39 1.93 5.33
CA ALA A 280 8.29 2.62 4.42
C ALA A 280 8.89 3.89 5.05
N ALA A 281 8.09 4.65 5.82
CA ALA A 281 8.57 5.82 6.54
C ALA A 281 9.64 5.46 7.60
N LEU A 282 9.49 4.34 8.31
CA LEU A 282 10.52 3.87 9.27
C LEU A 282 11.83 3.52 8.56
N ILE A 283 11.73 2.89 7.39
CA ILE A 283 12.91 2.49 6.60
C ILE A 283 13.66 3.72 6.07
N GLU A 284 12.93 4.71 5.58
CA GLU A 284 13.50 5.87 4.89
C GLU A 284 13.92 6.99 5.85
N HIS A 285 13.25 7.11 7.00
CA HIS A 285 13.50 8.16 8.00
C HIS A 285 13.84 7.58 9.38
N PRO A 286 14.87 6.70 9.51
CA PRO A 286 15.16 5.96 10.73
C PRO A 286 15.39 6.86 11.95
N ASP A 287 15.98 8.04 11.78
CA ASP A 287 16.27 8.96 12.89
C ASP A 287 15.00 9.50 13.56
N THR A 288 13.87 9.54 12.85
CA THR A 288 12.59 9.95 13.44
C THR A 288 12.04 8.92 14.42
N PHE A 289 12.37 7.63 14.22
CA PHE A 289 11.72 6.52 14.90
C PHE A 289 12.64 5.72 15.83
N ARG A 290 13.98 5.85 15.68
CA ARG A 290 14.96 5.08 16.45
C ARG A 290 14.72 5.17 17.96
N GLY A 291 14.64 4.00 18.62
CA GLY A 291 14.45 3.87 20.05
C GLY A 291 13.05 4.20 20.56
N LYS A 292 12.08 4.50 19.67
CA LYS A 292 10.70 4.79 20.03
C LYS A 292 9.80 3.55 19.91
N LYS A 293 8.67 3.58 20.63
CA LYS A 293 7.57 2.64 20.45
C LYS A 293 6.64 3.14 19.35
N VAL A 294 6.66 2.46 18.22
CA VAL A 294 6.01 2.88 16.97
C VAL A 294 4.80 2.01 16.67
N GLY A 295 3.64 2.63 16.50
CA GLY A 295 2.43 1.94 16.06
C GLY A 295 2.22 2.09 14.55
N LEU A 296 2.36 1.01 13.78
CA LEU A 296 2.09 0.98 12.35
C LEU A 296 0.66 0.52 12.08
N ILE A 297 0.00 1.16 11.11
CA ILE A 297 -1.29 0.70 10.60
C ILE A 297 -1.03 0.09 9.21
N LEU A 298 -1.12 -1.24 9.11
CA LEU A 298 -1.15 -1.95 7.83
C LEU A 298 -2.56 -1.79 7.28
N THR A 299 -2.79 -0.75 6.47
CA THR A 299 -4.11 -0.23 6.13
C THR A 299 -4.92 -1.11 5.17
N GLY A 300 -4.25 -1.95 4.38
CA GLY A 300 -4.92 -2.84 3.43
C GLY A 300 -3.99 -3.83 2.74
N GLY A 301 -4.59 -4.86 2.14
CA GLY A 301 -3.92 -5.95 1.43
C GLY A 301 -4.39 -6.16 -0.01
N ASN A 302 -5.22 -5.28 -0.57
CA ASN A 302 -5.81 -5.41 -1.90
C ASN A 302 -4.83 -5.05 -3.04
N ILE A 303 -3.71 -5.76 -3.10
CA ILE A 303 -2.69 -5.63 -4.14
C ILE A 303 -2.98 -6.59 -5.30
N ASP A 304 -2.73 -6.14 -6.52
CA ASP A 304 -2.77 -7.01 -7.70
C ASP A 304 -1.67 -8.10 -7.59
N PRO A 305 -2.00 -9.40 -7.80
CA PRO A 305 -1.02 -10.49 -7.68
C PRO A 305 0.19 -10.34 -8.60
N ARG A 306 0.02 -9.79 -9.81
CA ARG A 306 1.13 -9.54 -10.73
C ARG A 306 2.04 -8.43 -10.21
N LEU A 307 1.46 -7.37 -9.65
CA LEU A 307 2.23 -6.29 -9.02
C LEU A 307 3.01 -6.83 -7.81
N LEU A 308 2.36 -7.62 -6.94
CA LEU A 308 3.02 -8.26 -5.81
C LEU A 308 4.20 -9.13 -6.24
N ALA A 309 4.01 -9.98 -7.27
CA ALA A 309 5.10 -10.79 -7.82
C ALA A 309 6.26 -9.94 -8.32
N SER A 310 5.97 -8.82 -9.01
CA SER A 310 6.99 -7.89 -9.49
C SER A 310 7.76 -7.24 -8.34
N VAL A 311 7.07 -6.79 -7.29
CA VAL A 311 7.69 -6.19 -6.09
C VAL A 311 8.61 -7.18 -5.40
N LEU A 312 8.16 -8.42 -5.16
CA LEU A 312 8.97 -9.46 -4.51
C LEU A 312 10.19 -9.84 -5.35
N THR A 313 10.04 -9.94 -6.68
CA THR A 313 11.16 -10.22 -7.59
C THR A 313 12.19 -9.08 -7.56
N ARG A 314 11.74 -7.82 -7.57
CA ARG A 314 12.63 -6.65 -7.49
C ARG A 314 13.40 -6.60 -6.17
N GLU A 315 12.79 -7.05 -5.07
CA GLU A 315 13.49 -7.13 -3.78
C GLU A 315 14.58 -8.21 -3.80
N LEU A 316 14.33 -9.38 -4.39
CA LEU A 316 15.36 -10.40 -4.60
C LEU A 316 16.55 -9.88 -5.43
N VAL A 317 16.27 -9.03 -6.43
CA VAL A 317 17.33 -8.36 -7.22
C VAL A 317 18.13 -7.37 -6.37
N ARG A 318 17.48 -6.58 -5.50
CA ARG A 318 18.16 -5.65 -4.58
C ARG A 318 19.06 -6.39 -3.58
N GLU A 319 18.57 -7.51 -3.06
CA GLU A 319 19.30 -8.39 -2.14
C GLU A 319 20.42 -9.19 -2.83
N LYS A 320 20.59 -9.07 -4.15
CA LYS A 320 21.51 -9.86 -4.96
C LYS A 320 21.28 -11.38 -4.85
N ARG A 321 20.04 -11.77 -4.61
CA ARG A 321 19.58 -13.16 -4.61
C ARG A 321 19.06 -13.61 -5.96
N LEU A 322 18.75 -12.65 -6.82
CA LEU A 322 18.41 -12.86 -8.21
C LEU A 322 19.29 -11.92 -9.05
N VAL A 323 20.10 -12.49 -9.93
CA VAL A 323 21.08 -11.72 -10.72
C VAL A 323 21.06 -12.18 -12.17
N SER A 324 21.02 -11.23 -13.12
CA SER A 324 21.23 -11.51 -14.53
C SER A 324 22.71 -11.33 -14.87
N LEU A 325 23.30 -12.36 -15.48
CA LEU A 325 24.67 -12.38 -15.95
C LEU A 325 24.68 -12.40 -17.46
N LYS A 326 25.33 -11.39 -18.09
CA LYS A 326 25.65 -11.39 -19.48
C LYS A 326 27.03 -12.01 -19.70
N ILE A 327 27.12 -13.03 -20.53
CA ILE A 327 28.35 -13.75 -20.86
C ILE A 327 28.51 -13.78 -22.37
N VAL A 328 29.61 -13.22 -22.86
CA VAL A 328 29.96 -13.27 -24.29
C VAL A 328 31.12 -14.25 -24.49
N GLY A 329 30.99 -15.14 -25.44
CA GLY A 329 32.02 -16.10 -25.77
C GLY A 329 31.99 -16.53 -27.26
N ASP A 330 32.97 -17.34 -27.68
CA ASP A 330 32.99 -17.88 -29.05
C ASP A 330 31.80 -18.83 -29.27
N ASP A 331 31.06 -18.68 -30.38
CA ASP A 331 29.92 -19.56 -30.70
C ASP A 331 30.42 -20.96 -31.12
N ARG A 332 30.59 -21.82 -30.12
CA ARG A 332 31.05 -23.20 -30.29
C ARG A 332 30.24 -24.19 -29.45
N PRO A 333 30.12 -25.45 -29.89
CA PRO A 333 29.48 -26.49 -29.11
C PRO A 333 30.12 -26.63 -27.72
N GLY A 334 29.27 -26.72 -26.68
CA GLY A 334 29.71 -26.91 -25.28
C GLY A 334 29.84 -25.64 -24.45
N LEU A 335 29.83 -24.43 -25.05
CA LEU A 335 29.96 -23.17 -24.31
C LEU A 335 28.93 -23.05 -23.18
N LEU A 336 27.64 -23.21 -23.50
CA LEU A 336 26.57 -23.17 -22.49
C LEU A 336 26.74 -24.28 -21.44
N ALA A 337 27.17 -25.47 -21.82
CA ALA A 337 27.39 -26.57 -20.90
C ALA A 337 28.47 -26.23 -19.87
N THR A 338 29.61 -25.67 -20.29
CA THR A 338 30.69 -25.23 -19.38
C THR A 338 30.18 -24.15 -18.39
N VAL A 339 29.55 -23.08 -18.91
CA VAL A 339 29.03 -22.02 -18.10
C VAL A 339 28.02 -22.56 -17.07
N SER A 340 27.09 -23.41 -17.49
CA SER A 340 26.08 -24.00 -16.61
C SER A 340 26.70 -24.91 -15.53
N GLN A 341 27.75 -25.68 -15.88
CA GLN A 341 28.48 -26.53 -14.92
C GLN A 341 29.18 -25.68 -13.85
N THR A 342 29.81 -24.57 -14.24
CA THR A 342 30.49 -23.67 -13.30
C THR A 342 29.50 -23.05 -12.34
N ILE A 343 28.35 -22.55 -12.82
CA ILE A 343 27.28 -22.00 -11.99
C ILE A 343 26.76 -23.07 -11.00
N ALA A 344 26.48 -24.27 -11.51
CA ALA A 344 25.98 -25.40 -10.70
C ALA A 344 27.00 -25.87 -9.64
N ALA A 345 28.31 -25.93 -10.01
CA ALA A 345 29.38 -26.32 -9.09
C ALA A 345 29.53 -25.38 -7.89
N HIS A 346 29.13 -24.11 -8.06
CA HIS A 346 29.08 -23.10 -6.98
C HIS A 346 27.74 -23.06 -6.26
N GLY A 347 26.79 -23.96 -6.59
CA GLY A 347 25.54 -24.11 -5.86
C GLY A 347 24.47 -23.06 -6.16
N ALA A 348 24.56 -22.37 -7.29
CA ALA A 348 23.52 -21.48 -7.78
C ALA A 348 22.56 -22.21 -8.70
N ASN A 349 21.29 -21.78 -8.68
CA ASN A 349 20.25 -22.28 -9.55
C ASN A 349 20.12 -21.36 -10.78
N ILE A 350 19.92 -21.93 -11.97
CA ILE A 350 19.65 -21.18 -13.19
C ILE A 350 18.14 -21.09 -13.36
N ILE A 351 17.61 -19.87 -13.38
CA ILE A 351 16.17 -19.59 -13.55
C ILE A 351 15.81 -19.48 -15.02
N GLU A 352 16.63 -18.74 -15.79
CA GLU A 352 16.38 -18.49 -17.21
C GLU A 352 17.68 -18.40 -17.98
N VAL A 353 17.66 -18.83 -19.24
CA VAL A 353 18.77 -18.66 -20.19
C VAL A 353 18.22 -18.15 -21.50
N ALA A 354 18.68 -16.99 -21.93
CA ALA A 354 18.52 -16.53 -23.31
C ALA A 354 19.84 -16.64 -24.07
N HIS A 355 19.81 -17.22 -25.29
CA HIS A 355 20.99 -17.40 -26.14
C HIS A 355 20.85 -16.54 -27.38
N ASN A 356 21.62 -15.48 -27.45
CA ASN A 356 21.59 -14.47 -28.51
C ASN A 356 22.81 -14.60 -29.44
N ARG A 357 22.57 -14.82 -30.76
CA ARG A 357 23.62 -14.90 -31.81
C ARG A 357 23.58 -13.71 -32.75
N LEU A 358 22.52 -12.92 -32.73
CA LEU A 358 22.27 -11.84 -33.69
C LEU A 358 22.39 -10.45 -33.09
N ALA A 359 22.93 -10.32 -31.86
CA ALA A 359 23.16 -9.03 -31.24
C ALA A 359 24.31 -8.31 -31.95
N LEU A 360 24.10 -7.05 -32.34
CA LEU A 360 25.08 -6.28 -33.13
C LEU A 360 26.34 -5.88 -32.33
N ASP A 361 26.27 -5.93 -31.01
CA ASP A 361 27.38 -5.67 -30.08
C ASP A 361 28.22 -6.91 -29.77
N VAL A 362 27.85 -8.05 -30.33
CA VAL A 362 28.61 -9.32 -30.24
C VAL A 362 29.36 -9.59 -31.55
N PRO A 363 30.64 -10.03 -31.51
CA PRO A 363 31.39 -10.40 -32.71
C PRO A 363 30.63 -11.43 -33.55
N ALA A 364 30.74 -11.37 -34.88
CA ALA A 364 30.02 -12.26 -35.82
C ALA A 364 30.27 -13.78 -35.59
N LYS A 365 31.34 -14.15 -34.89
CA LYS A 365 31.65 -15.53 -34.45
C LYS A 365 31.36 -15.74 -32.95
N GLY A 366 30.74 -14.77 -32.28
CA GLY A 366 30.42 -14.82 -30.88
C GLY A 366 28.97 -15.18 -30.63
N ALA A 367 28.70 -15.58 -29.41
CA ALA A 367 27.36 -15.73 -28.84
C ALA A 367 27.29 -15.03 -27.48
N GLU A 368 26.14 -14.48 -27.17
CA GLU A 368 25.83 -13.90 -25.86
C GLU A 368 24.80 -14.78 -25.14
N PHE A 369 25.07 -15.07 -23.90
CA PHE A 369 24.09 -15.63 -22.98
C PHE A 369 23.64 -14.58 -21.96
N ASP A 370 22.33 -14.39 -21.82
CA ASP A 370 21.71 -13.77 -20.67
C ASP A 370 21.23 -14.90 -19.76
N ILE A 371 21.86 -15.02 -18.59
CA ILE A 371 21.57 -16.09 -17.63
C ILE A 371 21.09 -15.46 -16.32
N MET A 372 19.83 -15.71 -15.98
CA MET A 372 19.31 -15.33 -14.67
C MET A 372 19.57 -16.46 -13.68
N ILE A 373 20.29 -16.13 -12.60
CA ILE A 373 20.65 -17.07 -11.54
C ILE A 373 20.08 -16.67 -10.20
N GLU A 374 19.73 -17.68 -9.40
CA GLU A 374 19.39 -17.51 -7.99
C GLU A 374 20.63 -17.79 -7.15
N THR A 375 20.99 -16.84 -6.31
CA THR A 375 22.15 -16.90 -5.41
C THR A 375 21.73 -16.71 -3.96
N ARG A 376 22.62 -16.94 -3.00
CA ARG A 376 22.37 -16.73 -1.56
C ARG A 376 22.41 -15.25 -1.18
N ASP A 377 23.39 -14.54 -1.72
CA ASP A 377 23.71 -13.15 -1.41
C ASP A 377 24.71 -12.56 -2.42
N ALA A 378 25.12 -11.31 -2.20
CA ALA A 378 26.08 -10.60 -3.05
C ALA A 378 27.47 -11.27 -3.09
N GLN A 379 27.92 -11.87 -1.99
CA GLN A 379 29.23 -12.54 -1.93
C GLN A 379 29.20 -13.81 -2.80
N HIS A 380 28.15 -14.60 -2.70
CA HIS A 380 27.97 -15.80 -3.53
C HIS A 380 27.89 -15.45 -5.02
N THR A 381 27.22 -14.36 -5.38
CA THR A 381 27.23 -13.85 -6.76
C THR A 381 28.65 -13.54 -7.23
N GLN A 382 29.47 -12.89 -6.39
CA GLN A 382 30.85 -12.55 -6.74
C GLN A 382 31.72 -13.80 -6.91
N GLU A 383 31.57 -14.81 -6.04
CA GLU A 383 32.30 -16.09 -6.14
C GLU A 383 32.02 -16.78 -7.49
N ILE A 384 30.75 -16.78 -7.93
CA ILE A 384 30.37 -17.36 -9.24
C ILE A 384 30.96 -16.52 -10.38
N MET A 385 30.91 -15.21 -10.31
CA MET A 385 31.47 -14.35 -11.33
C MET A 385 33.00 -14.53 -11.47
N ASP A 386 33.70 -14.71 -10.35
CA ASP A 386 35.14 -14.92 -10.35
C ASP A 386 35.53 -16.30 -10.93
N ALA A 387 34.75 -17.34 -10.61
CA ALA A 387 34.93 -18.68 -11.20
C ALA A 387 34.71 -18.66 -12.72
N LEU A 388 33.68 -17.99 -13.21
CA LEU A 388 33.44 -17.84 -14.64
C LEU A 388 34.57 -17.05 -15.33
N ARG A 389 35.13 -16.01 -14.69
CA ARG A 389 36.29 -15.29 -15.23
C ARG A 389 37.55 -16.17 -15.32
N ALA A 390 37.77 -17.00 -14.29
CA ALA A 390 38.91 -17.91 -14.28
C ALA A 390 38.87 -18.95 -15.43
N GLU A 391 37.66 -19.33 -15.85
CA GLU A 391 37.44 -20.21 -17.00
C GLU A 391 37.44 -19.48 -18.37
N GLY A 392 37.66 -18.16 -18.36
CA GLY A 392 37.71 -17.37 -19.59
C GLY A 392 36.37 -16.82 -20.08
N TYR A 393 35.33 -16.86 -19.22
CA TYR A 393 33.98 -16.36 -19.51
C TYR A 393 33.61 -15.17 -18.61
N PRO A 394 34.20 -13.98 -18.81
CA PRO A 394 33.98 -12.83 -17.94
C PRO A 394 32.53 -12.36 -17.98
N PRO A 395 31.73 -12.55 -16.89
CA PRO A 395 30.36 -12.12 -16.87
C PRO A 395 30.26 -10.63 -16.53
N ARG A 396 29.16 -10.00 -16.99
CA ARG A 396 28.71 -8.71 -16.51
C ARG A 396 27.38 -8.92 -15.79
N ALA A 397 27.27 -8.45 -14.53
CA ALA A 397 25.97 -8.35 -13.86
C ALA A 397 25.18 -7.19 -14.47
N VAL A 398 23.89 -7.41 -14.74
CA VAL A 398 22.98 -6.43 -15.35
C VAL A 398 21.87 -6.09 -14.37
#